data_7429ea56aaf58d11397a058aaf86317c
#
_entry.id   7429ea56aaf58d11397a058aaf86317c
#
_cell.length_a   1.000
_cell.length_b   1.000
_cell.length_c   1.000
_cell.angle_alpha   90.00
_cell.angle_beta   90.00
_cell.angle_gamma   90.00
#
_symmetry.space_group_name_H-M   'P 1'
#
loop_
_entity.id
_entity.type
_entity.pdbx_description
1 polymer ?
#
loop_
_entity_poly.entity_id
_entity_poly.type
_entity_poly.pdbx_seq_one_letter_code
_entity_poly.pdbx_strand_id
1 'polypeptide(L)'
;NKRRKSSNSEDYKNLWINMVSASKVRNYLLNDPLIDWLSEYNITNIYDVPKGRISNSMGTIKFNNTDIFTKYIMKQGIIFENEVYKLLKSKFNIVKVAESYEARSTEKYLKTLELMKKGVDMLYQPVVHDFENGIYGSPDLLVRSDKLNSIFNVDYIDKKEERNRSPKLGKNFHYEVIDIKHSTLHLN
;
A
#
# COMPACT_ATOMS: atom_id res chain seq x y z
N ASN A 1 -32.72 23.51 1.90
CA ASN A 1 -31.63 22.89 1.10
C ASN A 1 -30.23 22.91 1.76
N LYS A 2 -30.14 22.74 3.09
CA LYS A 2 -28.86 22.75 3.83
C LYS A 2 -28.62 21.49 4.71
N ARG A 3 -29.30 20.36 4.44
CA ARG A 3 -29.22 19.16 5.32
C ARG A 3 -28.62 17.89 4.67
N ARG A 4 -27.85 17.97 3.58
CA ARG A 4 -27.25 16.80 2.92
C ARG A 4 -25.72 16.72 2.98
N LYS A 5 -25.02 17.52 3.80
CA LYS A 5 -23.55 17.50 3.88
C LYS A 5 -22.95 16.85 5.13
N SER A 6 -23.76 16.44 6.12
CA SER A 6 -23.21 15.86 7.38
C SER A 6 -23.29 14.32 7.48
N SER A 7 -24.06 13.64 6.64
CA SER A 7 -24.19 12.17 6.69
C SER A 7 -23.01 11.41 6.09
N ASN A 8 -22.24 12.01 5.19
CA ASN A 8 -21.19 11.28 4.47
C ASN A 8 -19.90 11.03 5.27
N SER A 9 -19.58 11.81 6.31
CA SER A 9 -18.28 11.66 7.00
C SER A 9 -18.30 10.60 8.11
N GLU A 10 -19.44 10.37 8.76
CA GLU A 10 -19.60 9.34 9.79
C GLU A 10 -19.77 7.95 9.18
N ASP A 11 -20.52 7.83 8.08
CA ASP A 11 -20.66 6.56 7.35
C ASP A 11 -19.32 6.03 6.84
N TYR A 12 -18.42 6.92 6.39
CA TYR A 12 -17.09 6.52 5.93
C TYR A 12 -16.17 6.10 7.06
N LYS A 13 -16.28 6.62 8.28
CA LYS A 13 -15.45 6.20 9.43
C LYS A 13 -15.74 4.77 9.85
N ASN A 14 -16.99 4.35 9.78
CA ASN A 14 -17.41 2.99 10.14
C ASN A 14 -16.99 1.95 9.07
N LEU A 15 -16.87 2.35 7.80
CA LEU A 15 -16.43 1.46 6.71
C LEU A 15 -14.99 0.95 6.91
N TRP A 16 -14.11 1.75 7.55
CA TRP A 16 -12.71 1.37 7.75
C TRP A 16 -12.47 0.32 8.83
N ILE A 17 -13.40 0.16 9.77
CA ILE A 17 -13.22 -0.70 10.96
C ILE A 17 -13.02 -2.16 10.57
N ASN A 18 -13.69 -2.60 9.50
CA ASN A 18 -13.66 -3.98 9.03
C ASN A 18 -12.76 -4.19 7.80
N MET A 19 -11.97 -3.20 7.40
CA MET A 19 -11.11 -3.31 6.23
C MET A 19 -9.73 -3.84 6.58
N VAL A 20 -9.22 -4.74 5.75
CA VAL A 20 -7.89 -5.33 5.86
C VAL A 20 -6.92 -4.63 4.92
N SER A 21 -5.71 -4.31 5.39
CA SER A 21 -4.68 -3.76 4.50
C SER A 21 -4.15 -4.81 3.53
N ALA A 22 -3.78 -4.39 2.32
CA ALA A 22 -3.18 -5.27 1.33
C ALA A 22 -1.94 -6.01 1.85
N SER A 23 -1.15 -5.39 2.72
CA SER A 23 0.01 -6.02 3.38
C SER A 23 -0.37 -7.15 4.35
N LYS A 24 -1.54 -7.09 5.00
CA LYS A 24 -2.03 -8.19 5.86
C LYS A 24 -2.56 -9.37 5.05
N VAL A 25 -3.11 -9.13 3.85
CA VAL A 25 -3.57 -10.20 2.95
C VAL A 25 -2.41 -11.13 2.56
N ARG A 26 -1.18 -10.62 2.54
CA ARG A 26 0.02 -11.42 2.27
C ARG A 26 0.16 -12.61 3.23
N ASN A 27 -0.11 -12.43 4.52
CA ASN A 27 0.01 -13.51 5.52
C ASN A 27 -0.94 -14.67 5.19
N TYR A 28 -2.16 -14.34 4.78
CA TYR A 28 -3.13 -15.33 4.32
C TYR A 28 -2.64 -16.07 3.06
N LEU A 29 -2.10 -15.36 2.08
CA LEU A 29 -1.58 -15.95 0.84
C LEU A 29 -0.35 -16.84 1.07
N LEU A 30 0.45 -16.55 2.11
CA LEU A 30 1.61 -17.36 2.49
C LEU A 30 1.25 -18.53 3.40
N ASN A 31 -0.03 -18.73 3.73
CA ASN A 31 -0.49 -19.71 4.72
C ASN A 31 0.20 -19.54 6.09
N ASP A 32 0.52 -18.32 6.47
CA ASP A 32 1.12 -17.98 7.76
C ASP A 32 0.16 -17.12 8.60
N PRO A 33 -0.85 -17.74 9.26
CA PRO A 33 -1.82 -17.01 10.07
C PRO A 33 -1.26 -16.62 11.45
N LEU A 34 -0.06 -17.04 11.82
CA LEU A 34 0.48 -16.84 13.17
C LEU A 34 0.55 -15.36 13.54
N ILE A 35 1.04 -14.52 12.62
CA ILE A 35 1.20 -13.08 12.86
C ILE A 35 -0.17 -12.40 13.06
N ASP A 36 -1.18 -12.82 12.29
CA ASP A 36 -2.54 -12.27 12.42
C ASP A 36 -3.18 -12.73 13.74
N TRP A 37 -2.95 -13.97 14.14
CA TRP A 37 -3.38 -14.50 15.44
C TRP A 37 -2.74 -13.73 16.61
N LEU A 38 -1.43 -13.52 16.57
CA LEU A 38 -0.71 -12.78 17.60
C LEU A 38 -1.25 -11.33 17.71
N SER A 39 -1.54 -10.71 16.57
CA SER A 39 -2.10 -9.36 16.51
C SER A 39 -3.53 -9.30 17.08
N GLU A 40 -4.39 -10.27 16.77
CA GLU A 40 -5.78 -10.33 17.25
C GLU A 40 -5.85 -10.50 18.77
N TYR A 41 -4.97 -11.32 19.32
CA TYR A 41 -4.91 -11.54 20.77
C TYR A 41 -4.01 -10.52 21.51
N ASN A 42 -3.57 -9.45 20.86
CA ASN A 42 -2.66 -8.43 21.39
C ASN A 42 -1.37 -9.04 21.99
N ILE A 43 -0.92 -10.18 21.48
CA ILE A 43 0.30 -10.83 21.92
C ILE A 43 1.47 -10.12 21.21
N THR A 44 2.05 -9.13 21.87
CA THR A 44 3.20 -8.37 21.38
C THR A 44 4.53 -9.09 21.64
N ASN A 45 4.49 -10.15 22.47
CA ASN A 45 5.63 -10.94 22.86
C ASN A 45 5.21 -12.40 23.00
N ILE A 46 6.00 -13.33 22.49
CA ILE A 46 5.75 -14.78 22.60
C ILE A 46 5.63 -15.26 24.07
N TYR A 47 6.09 -14.44 25.01
CA TYR A 47 6.06 -14.69 26.45
C TYR A 47 4.85 -14.05 27.16
N ASP A 48 4.02 -13.29 26.47
CA ASP A 48 2.75 -12.74 27.00
C ASP A 48 1.61 -13.78 26.97
N VAL A 49 1.93 -15.04 26.62
CA VAL A 49 0.99 -16.16 26.75
C VAL A 49 0.61 -16.32 28.20
N PRO A 50 -0.69 -16.41 28.56
CA PRO A 50 -1.15 -16.51 29.93
C PRO A 50 -0.41 -17.61 30.68
N LYS A 51 0.13 -17.30 31.85
CA LYS A 51 1.02 -18.10 32.70
C LYS A 51 0.48 -19.46 33.15
N GLY A 52 -0.59 -19.96 32.56
CA GLY A 52 -1.20 -21.24 32.92
C GLY A 52 -0.66 -22.47 32.18
N ARG A 53 0.20 -22.32 31.16
CA ARG A 53 0.57 -23.46 30.29
C ARG A 53 2.03 -23.61 29.91
N ILE A 54 2.95 -22.75 30.34
CA ILE A 54 4.37 -22.92 30.05
C ILE A 54 5.20 -22.75 31.31
N SER A 55 5.97 -23.78 31.65
CA SER A 55 6.83 -23.81 32.84
C SER A 55 7.99 -22.84 32.76
N ASN A 56 8.33 -22.24 33.89
CA ASN A 56 9.22 -21.14 34.21
C ASN A 56 10.71 -21.30 33.85
N SER A 57 11.10 -21.89 32.75
CA SER A 57 12.53 -22.15 32.50
C SER A 57 13.21 -21.39 31.37
N MET A 58 12.50 -20.48 30.70
CA MET A 58 13.13 -19.64 29.66
C MET A 58 13.01 -18.17 29.98
N GLY A 59 14.16 -17.50 30.10
CA GLY A 59 14.26 -16.07 30.41
C GLY A 59 13.57 -15.18 29.40
N THR A 60 13.12 -14.03 29.85
CA THR A 60 12.40 -12.99 29.07
C THR A 60 13.27 -12.49 27.93
N ILE A 61 13.10 -13.05 26.74
CA ILE A 61 13.68 -12.44 25.53
C ILE A 61 12.74 -11.33 25.10
N LYS A 62 13.11 -10.09 25.39
CA LYS A 62 12.42 -8.93 24.85
C LYS A 62 12.72 -8.85 23.36
N PHE A 63 11.76 -9.22 22.49
CA PHE A 63 11.81 -8.98 21.05
C PHE A 63 11.68 -7.50 20.67
N ASN A 64 12.20 -6.58 21.49
CA ASN A 64 12.26 -5.15 21.16
C ASN A 64 13.44 -4.77 20.27
N ASN A 65 14.16 -5.75 19.76
CA ASN A 65 15.20 -5.52 18.78
C ASN A 65 14.73 -5.99 17.41
N THR A 66 13.99 -5.11 16.69
CA THR A 66 14.26 -5.10 15.24
C THR A 66 15.75 -4.97 15.13
N ASP A 67 16.39 -6.04 14.67
CA ASP A 67 17.82 -6.15 14.49
C ASP A 67 18.33 -4.86 13.82
N ILE A 68 19.51 -4.37 14.23
CA ILE A 68 20.16 -3.18 13.66
C ILE A 68 20.19 -3.30 12.13
N PHE A 69 20.42 -4.50 11.62
CA PHE A 69 20.42 -4.82 10.21
C PHE A 69 19.03 -4.58 9.56
N THR A 70 17.95 -5.05 10.18
CA THR A 70 16.58 -4.82 9.69
C THR A 70 16.24 -3.32 9.64
N LYS A 71 16.61 -2.58 10.68
CA LYS A 71 16.43 -1.10 10.68
C LYS A 71 17.24 -0.42 9.58
N TYR A 72 18.46 -0.90 9.36
CA TYR A 72 19.30 -0.40 8.29
C TYR A 72 18.67 -0.64 6.91
N ILE A 73 18.22 -1.88 6.62
CA ILE A 73 17.55 -2.22 5.35
C ILE A 73 16.29 -1.39 5.14
N MET A 74 15.45 -1.24 6.17
CA MET A 74 14.26 -0.39 6.08
C MET A 74 14.62 1.07 5.76
N LYS A 75 15.65 1.61 6.41
CA LYS A 75 16.14 2.96 6.13
C LYS A 75 16.66 3.09 4.69
N GLN A 76 17.41 2.12 4.19
CA GLN A 76 17.88 2.11 2.81
C GLN A 76 16.71 2.02 1.81
N GLY A 77 15.67 1.24 2.12
CA GLY A 77 14.44 1.18 1.34
C GLY A 77 13.78 2.56 1.18
N ILE A 78 13.61 3.28 2.29
CA ILE A 78 13.03 4.63 2.28
C ILE A 78 13.89 5.61 1.48
N ILE A 79 15.23 5.56 1.63
CA ILE A 79 16.14 6.41 0.87
C ILE A 79 16.00 6.11 -0.62
N PHE A 80 16.03 4.84 -0.99
CA PHE A 80 15.91 4.40 -2.39
C PHE A 80 14.59 4.85 -3.01
N GLU A 81 13.46 4.63 -2.33
CA GLU A 81 12.14 5.06 -2.77
C GLU A 81 12.08 6.58 -3.02
N ASN A 82 12.66 7.37 -2.11
CA ASN A 82 12.75 8.82 -2.26
C ASN A 82 13.60 9.25 -3.46
N GLU A 83 14.71 8.59 -3.73
CA GLU A 83 15.55 8.88 -4.91
C GLU A 83 14.83 8.52 -6.20
N VAL A 84 14.15 7.38 -6.25
CA VAL A 84 13.29 6.99 -7.38
C VAL A 84 12.19 8.04 -7.60
N TYR A 85 11.50 8.46 -6.55
CA TYR A 85 10.48 9.52 -6.65
C TYR A 85 11.04 10.82 -7.20
N LYS A 86 12.21 11.29 -6.73
CA LYS A 86 12.87 12.51 -7.25
C LYS A 86 13.21 12.37 -8.73
N LEU A 87 13.76 11.22 -9.12
CA LEU A 87 14.10 10.93 -10.51
C LEU A 87 12.84 10.96 -11.40
N LEU A 88 11.78 10.29 -10.99
CA LEU A 88 10.53 10.27 -11.74
C LEU A 88 9.90 11.67 -11.82
N LYS A 89 9.93 12.43 -10.72
CA LYS A 89 9.41 13.80 -10.68
C LYS A 89 10.15 14.76 -11.61
N SER A 90 11.45 14.53 -11.84
CA SER A 90 12.25 15.36 -12.77
C SER A 90 11.92 15.11 -14.24
N LYS A 91 11.33 13.95 -14.58
CA LYS A 91 11.12 13.51 -15.97
C LYS A 91 9.64 13.43 -16.35
N PHE A 92 8.75 13.20 -15.38
CA PHE A 92 7.34 12.89 -15.63
C PHE A 92 6.41 13.72 -14.77
N ASN A 93 5.15 13.82 -15.20
CA ASN A 93 4.09 14.44 -14.42
C ASN A 93 3.61 13.48 -13.33
N ILE A 94 4.25 13.53 -12.18
CA ILE A 94 3.93 12.71 -11.01
C ILE A 94 3.33 13.59 -9.90
N VAL A 95 2.25 13.11 -9.30
CA VAL A 95 1.57 13.79 -8.19
C VAL A 95 1.64 12.93 -6.93
N LYS A 96 2.25 13.45 -5.87
CA LYS A 96 2.18 12.82 -4.54
C LYS A 96 0.78 13.02 -3.95
N VAL A 97 0.15 11.93 -3.53
CA VAL A 97 -1.22 11.93 -3.02
C VAL A 97 -1.26 11.94 -1.50
N ALA A 98 -0.53 11.02 -0.86
CA ALA A 98 -0.59 10.80 0.58
C ALA A 98 0.80 10.57 1.18
N GLU A 99 0.84 10.56 2.50
CA GLU A 99 1.95 10.02 3.27
C GLU A 99 1.64 8.56 3.67
N SER A 100 2.66 7.78 4.00
CA SER A 100 2.52 6.35 4.30
C SER A 100 1.52 6.05 5.43
N TYR A 101 1.35 6.95 6.40
CA TYR A 101 0.40 6.81 7.51
C TYR A 101 -1.05 7.20 7.13
N GLU A 102 -1.28 7.78 5.94
CA GLU A 102 -2.60 8.23 5.48
C GLU A 102 -3.36 7.19 4.65
N ALA A 103 -2.92 5.94 4.61
CA ALA A 103 -3.53 4.87 3.82
C ALA A 103 -5.03 4.60 4.13
N ARG A 104 -5.52 5.09 5.28
CA ARG A 104 -6.93 5.03 5.69
C ARG A 104 -7.68 6.35 5.54
N SER A 105 -7.15 7.32 4.81
CA SER A 105 -7.78 8.61 4.64
C SER A 105 -8.78 8.59 3.47
N THR A 106 -10.06 8.80 3.78
CA THR A 106 -11.11 8.97 2.77
C THR A 106 -10.83 10.15 1.86
N GLU A 107 -10.29 11.24 2.39
CA GLU A 107 -9.93 12.43 1.61
C GLU A 107 -8.87 12.07 0.55
N LYS A 108 -7.82 11.33 0.96
CA LYS A 108 -6.75 10.91 0.05
C LYS A 108 -7.24 9.91 -1.00
N TYR A 109 -8.14 9.01 -0.61
CA TYR A 109 -8.82 8.13 -1.56
C TYR A 109 -9.61 8.92 -2.61
N LEU A 110 -10.43 9.87 -2.19
CA LEU A 110 -11.20 10.71 -3.12
C LEU A 110 -10.29 11.53 -4.03
N LYS A 111 -9.18 12.06 -3.49
CA LYS A 111 -8.14 12.74 -4.27
C LYS A 111 -7.50 11.79 -5.28
N THR A 112 -7.19 10.54 -4.90
CA THR A 112 -6.70 9.52 -5.84
C THR A 112 -7.66 9.36 -7.00
N LEU A 113 -8.95 9.13 -6.73
CA LEU A 113 -9.97 8.95 -7.78
C LEU A 113 -10.11 10.19 -8.69
N GLU A 114 -10.06 11.38 -8.11
CA GLU A 114 -10.12 12.64 -8.88
C GLU A 114 -8.95 12.74 -9.86
N LEU A 115 -7.72 12.48 -9.38
CA LEU A 115 -6.51 12.53 -10.20
C LEU A 115 -6.51 11.45 -11.29
N MET A 116 -6.98 10.24 -10.98
CA MET A 116 -7.16 9.17 -11.97
C MET A 116 -8.18 9.58 -13.05
N LYS A 117 -9.31 10.17 -12.67
CA LYS A 117 -10.31 10.69 -13.62
C LYS A 117 -9.78 11.83 -14.48
N LYS A 118 -8.91 12.67 -13.93
CA LYS A 118 -8.20 13.73 -14.68
C LYS A 118 -7.16 13.14 -15.65
N GLY A 119 -6.76 11.88 -15.47
CA GLY A 119 -5.78 11.21 -16.32
C GLY A 119 -4.34 11.65 -16.03
N VAL A 120 -4.00 11.89 -14.77
CA VAL A 120 -2.60 12.16 -14.37
C VAL A 120 -1.74 10.94 -14.72
N ASP A 121 -0.57 11.16 -15.31
CA ASP A 121 0.26 10.08 -15.83
C ASP A 121 0.76 9.13 -14.73
N MET A 122 1.10 9.68 -13.56
CA MET A 122 1.65 8.91 -12.45
C MET A 122 1.22 9.48 -11.09
N LEU A 123 0.80 8.61 -10.17
CA LEU A 123 0.48 8.97 -8.79
C LEU A 123 1.46 8.27 -7.85
N TYR A 124 2.05 9.02 -6.93
CA TYR A 124 2.95 8.50 -5.90
C TYR A 124 2.21 8.40 -4.57
N GLN A 125 2.31 7.24 -3.93
CA GLN A 125 1.59 6.87 -2.70
C GLN A 125 0.08 7.19 -2.77
N PRO A 126 -0.63 6.70 -3.79
CA PRO A 126 -2.08 6.85 -3.89
C PRO A 126 -2.76 5.99 -2.82
N VAL A 127 -3.95 6.38 -2.39
CA VAL A 127 -4.79 5.58 -1.48
C VAL A 127 -5.88 4.90 -2.30
N VAL A 128 -5.95 3.58 -2.21
CA VAL A 128 -6.92 2.75 -2.94
C VAL A 128 -7.74 1.90 -2.00
N HIS A 129 -9.01 1.71 -2.32
CA HIS A 129 -9.94 0.91 -1.56
C HIS A 129 -10.78 0.02 -2.46
N ASP A 130 -11.04 -1.17 -1.98
CA ASP A 130 -12.08 -2.05 -2.45
C ASP A 130 -13.09 -2.26 -1.32
N PHE A 131 -14.17 -1.50 -1.35
CA PHE A 131 -15.20 -1.57 -0.32
C PHE A 131 -16.00 -2.86 -0.38
N GLU A 132 -16.12 -3.51 -1.55
CA GLU A 132 -16.86 -4.76 -1.71
C GLU A 132 -16.13 -5.91 -1.02
N ASN A 133 -14.80 -5.94 -1.13
CA ASN A 133 -13.97 -6.98 -0.52
C ASN A 133 -13.34 -6.56 0.81
N GLY A 134 -13.60 -5.35 1.29
CA GLY A 134 -13.06 -4.86 2.55
C GLY A 134 -11.54 -4.72 2.56
N ILE A 135 -10.94 -4.35 1.43
CA ILE A 135 -9.48 -4.24 1.28
C ILE A 135 -9.08 -2.79 0.99
N TYR A 136 -7.99 -2.34 1.60
CA TYR A 136 -7.38 -1.05 1.31
C TYR A 136 -5.86 -1.17 1.18
N GLY A 137 -5.25 -0.18 0.52
CA GLY A 137 -3.80 -0.11 0.40
C GLY A 137 -3.32 1.23 -0.11
N SER A 138 -2.01 1.40 -0.04
CA SER A 138 -1.29 2.52 -0.64
C SER A 138 -0.09 1.93 -1.39
N PRO A 139 -0.21 1.65 -2.69
CA PRO A 139 0.93 1.23 -3.49
C PRO A 139 1.92 2.39 -3.65
N ASP A 140 3.17 2.08 -3.99
CA ASP A 140 4.19 3.11 -4.20
C ASP A 140 3.81 3.99 -5.38
N LEU A 141 3.41 3.38 -6.51
CA LEU A 141 2.99 4.10 -7.71
C LEU A 141 1.71 3.51 -8.32
N LEU A 142 0.88 4.40 -8.88
CA LEU A 142 -0.08 4.06 -9.93
C LEU A 142 0.34 4.77 -11.21
N VAL A 143 0.58 4.01 -12.27
CA VAL A 143 1.02 4.50 -13.56
C VAL A 143 -0.04 4.24 -14.61
N ARG A 144 -0.36 5.24 -15.41
CA ARG A 144 -1.35 5.13 -16.48
C ARG A 144 -0.85 4.15 -17.56
N SER A 145 -1.68 3.19 -17.94
CA SER A 145 -1.32 2.08 -18.84
C SER A 145 -0.67 2.52 -20.16
N ASP A 146 -1.23 3.56 -20.79
CA ASP A 146 -0.72 4.10 -22.06
C ASP A 146 0.59 4.91 -21.94
N LYS A 147 1.10 5.06 -20.71
CA LYS A 147 2.39 5.73 -20.42
C LYS A 147 3.46 4.76 -19.92
N LEU A 148 3.06 3.59 -19.48
CA LEU A 148 3.93 2.64 -18.79
C LEU A 148 5.15 2.26 -19.65
N ASN A 149 4.94 1.80 -20.87
CA ASN A 149 6.01 1.39 -21.78
C ASN A 149 7.00 2.54 -22.09
N SER A 150 6.47 3.77 -22.27
CA SER A 150 7.32 4.94 -22.53
C SER A 150 8.13 5.40 -21.31
N ILE A 151 7.58 5.23 -20.09
CA ILE A 151 8.26 5.62 -18.85
C ILE A 151 9.42 4.70 -18.54
N PHE A 152 9.22 3.40 -18.71
CA PHE A 152 10.25 2.39 -18.40
C PHE A 152 11.09 1.99 -19.60
N ASN A 153 10.76 2.48 -20.80
CA ASN A 153 11.44 2.15 -22.05
C ASN A 153 11.53 0.62 -22.31
N VAL A 154 10.45 -0.07 -21.97
CA VAL A 154 10.30 -1.53 -22.10
C VAL A 154 8.88 -1.83 -22.53
N ASP A 155 8.68 -2.83 -23.39
CA ASP A 155 7.35 -3.36 -23.73
C ASP A 155 6.81 -4.20 -22.56
N TYR A 156 6.35 -3.51 -21.51
CA TYR A 156 5.83 -4.14 -20.30
C TYR A 156 4.41 -4.69 -20.49
N ILE A 157 3.59 -3.96 -21.23
CA ILE A 157 2.22 -4.36 -21.59
C ILE A 157 2.01 -4.25 -23.10
N ASP A 158 1.15 -5.10 -23.65
CA ASP A 158 0.78 -5.07 -25.05
C ASP A 158 0.04 -3.77 -25.42
N LYS A 159 0.23 -3.29 -26.66
CA LYS A 159 -0.46 -2.10 -27.18
C LYS A 159 -1.99 -2.18 -27.11
N LYS A 160 -2.56 -3.39 -27.14
CA LYS A 160 -3.99 -3.61 -26.96
C LYS A 160 -4.38 -3.38 -25.50
N GLU A 161 -3.57 -3.88 -24.58
CA GLU A 161 -3.76 -3.79 -23.14
C GLU A 161 -3.60 -2.36 -22.63
N GLU A 162 -2.66 -1.58 -23.19
CA GLU A 162 -2.50 -0.14 -22.90
C GLU A 162 -3.83 0.63 -22.95
N ARG A 163 -4.72 0.23 -23.88
CA ARG A 163 -5.99 0.89 -24.16
C ARG A 163 -7.21 0.22 -23.52
N ASN A 164 -6.97 -0.77 -22.68
CA ASN A 164 -8.06 -1.40 -21.94
C ASN A 164 -8.80 -0.38 -21.09
N ARG A 165 -10.11 -0.32 -21.32
CA ARG A 165 -10.96 0.64 -20.64
C ARG A 165 -11.20 0.22 -19.20
N SER A 166 -10.94 1.12 -18.26
CA SER A 166 -11.44 0.98 -16.90
C SER A 166 -12.91 1.44 -16.84
N PRO A 167 -13.87 0.56 -16.52
CA PRO A 167 -15.30 0.93 -16.51
C PRO A 167 -15.62 2.10 -15.58
N LYS A 168 -14.98 2.14 -14.42
CA LYS A 168 -15.18 3.19 -13.39
C LYS A 168 -14.57 4.54 -13.77
N LEU A 169 -13.53 4.54 -14.58
CA LEU A 169 -12.89 5.79 -15.04
C LEU A 169 -13.57 6.39 -16.28
N GLY A 170 -14.22 5.55 -17.09
CA GLY A 170 -14.85 5.97 -18.35
C GLY A 170 -13.85 6.44 -19.42
N LYS A 171 -12.59 6.06 -19.32
CA LYS A 171 -11.48 6.42 -20.21
C LYS A 171 -10.93 5.18 -20.91
N ASN A 172 -10.18 5.39 -22.01
CA ASN A 172 -9.54 4.31 -22.77
C ASN A 172 -8.12 4.03 -22.22
N PHE A 173 -7.99 4.02 -20.91
CA PHE A 173 -6.81 3.62 -20.17
C PHE A 173 -7.21 3.13 -18.77
N HIS A 174 -6.32 2.44 -18.13
CA HIS A 174 -6.39 2.04 -16.73
C HIS A 174 -5.10 2.46 -16.00
N TYR A 175 -4.96 2.07 -14.75
CA TYR A 175 -3.75 2.32 -13.98
C TYR A 175 -3.17 0.99 -13.52
N GLU A 176 -1.86 0.86 -13.69
CA GLU A 176 -1.08 -0.26 -13.21
C GLU A 176 -0.39 0.07 -11.88
N VAL A 177 -0.34 -0.93 -11.01
CA VAL A 177 0.34 -0.83 -9.71
C VAL A 177 1.82 -1.17 -9.89
N ILE A 178 2.69 -0.25 -9.50
CA ILE A 178 4.14 -0.46 -9.48
C ILE A 178 4.64 -0.33 -8.05
N ASP A 179 5.42 -1.32 -7.63
CA ASP A 179 6.04 -1.37 -6.32
C ASP A 179 7.55 -1.09 -6.43
N ILE A 180 8.08 -0.22 -5.58
CA ILE A 180 9.48 0.19 -5.56
C ILE A 180 10.20 -0.63 -4.49
N LYS A 181 11.10 -1.54 -4.90
CA LYS A 181 11.82 -2.41 -3.96
C LYS A 181 13.32 -2.14 -4.00
N HIS A 182 13.86 -1.86 -2.82
CA HIS A 182 15.29 -1.94 -2.58
C HIS A 182 15.65 -3.38 -2.26
N SER A 183 16.29 -4.06 -3.21
CA SER A 183 16.74 -5.44 -3.04
C SER A 183 18.17 -5.60 -3.53
N THR A 184 18.90 -6.54 -2.94
CA THR A 184 20.19 -6.97 -3.47
C THR A 184 19.96 -7.91 -4.65
N LEU A 185 20.43 -7.53 -5.84
CA LEU A 185 20.52 -8.44 -6.97
C LEU A 185 21.84 -9.17 -6.87
N HIS A 186 21.81 -10.51 -6.93
CA HIS A 186 23.02 -11.26 -7.23
C HIS A 186 23.36 -11.00 -8.70
N LEU A 187 24.43 -10.28 -8.92
CA LEU A 187 25.02 -10.16 -10.26
C LEU A 187 25.78 -11.47 -10.52
N ASN A 188 25.22 -12.29 -11.40
CA ASN A 188 25.92 -13.48 -11.93
C ASN A 188 26.91 -13.05 -12.99
#